data_4ba91c6c088e8198a84d587c74485589
#
_entry.id   4ba91c6c088e8198a84d587c74485589
#
_cell.length_a   1.000
_cell.length_b   1.000
_cell.length_c   1.000
_cell.angle_alpha   90.00
_cell.angle_beta   90.00
_cell.angle_gamma   90.00
#
_symmetry.space_group_name_H-M   'P 1'
#
loop_
_entity.id
_entity.type
_entity.pdbx_description
1 polymer ?
#
loop_
_entity_poly.entity_id
_entity_poly.type
_entity_poly.pdbx_seq_one_letter_code
_entity_poly.pdbx_strand_id
1 'polypeptide(L)'
;MNLGMMRRRYAKKSLPYDAEVEYLQSDGRQYIDCEVGIIYNADIVDIKTNVAFTKITSRQLNGTNGYFFWGISANRKFEFSGTEIPYNANFNVWNMHCEPYTKLKLYMNGVEYNSSSTPGDNQYSFAIYLFALGGRNNAAASFFTSQKQSNATITKNGVLVRDYIPVRVGQVGYLYDKVSARLFADKSGVGFILGPDK
;
A
#
# COMPACT_ATOMS: atom_id res chain seq x y z
N MET A 1 -31.51 -8.01 -51.63
CA MET A 1 -31.44 -7.17 -50.46
C MET A 1 -30.26 -7.65 -49.59
N ASN A 2 -29.18 -6.87 -49.55
CA ASN A 2 -27.98 -7.25 -48.87
C ASN A 2 -27.96 -6.51 -47.49
N LEU A 3 -28.30 -7.24 -46.42
CA LEU A 3 -28.25 -6.72 -45.07
C LEU A 3 -26.78 -6.61 -44.65
N GLY A 4 -26.21 -5.44 -44.83
CA GLY A 4 -24.88 -5.10 -44.31
C GLY A 4 -24.88 -5.20 -42.80
N MET A 5 -24.25 -6.25 -42.23
CA MET A 5 -23.97 -6.34 -40.81
C MET A 5 -23.06 -5.17 -40.41
N MET A 6 -23.64 -4.13 -39.81
CA MET A 6 -22.89 -3.11 -39.09
C MET A 6 -22.23 -3.78 -37.86
N ARG A 7 -21.00 -4.23 -38.00
CA ARG A 7 -20.15 -4.57 -36.85
C ARG A 7 -19.88 -3.29 -36.08
N ARG A 8 -20.61 -3.07 -34.99
CA ARG A 8 -20.24 -2.05 -34.01
C ARG A 8 -18.83 -2.38 -33.49
N ARG A 9 -17.83 -1.66 -33.98
CA ARG A 9 -16.50 -1.67 -33.37
C ARG A 9 -16.64 -1.02 -31.99
N TYR A 10 -16.72 -1.82 -30.93
CA TYR A 10 -16.54 -1.30 -29.59
C TYR A 10 -15.13 -0.73 -29.55
N ALA A 11 -15.01 0.59 -29.41
CA ALA A 11 -13.74 1.21 -29.18
C ALA A 11 -13.16 0.60 -27.89
N LYS A 12 -12.01 -0.07 -27.97
CA LYS A 12 -11.29 -0.59 -26.81
C LYS A 12 -10.98 0.62 -25.95
N LYS A 13 -11.59 0.70 -24.75
CA LYS A 13 -11.33 1.80 -23.81
C LYS A 13 -9.84 1.82 -23.55
N SER A 14 -9.15 2.89 -23.93
CA SER A 14 -7.72 3.03 -23.66
C SER A 14 -7.52 3.09 -22.14
N LEU A 15 -6.52 2.36 -21.65
CA LEU A 15 -6.11 2.46 -20.27
C LEU A 15 -5.54 3.86 -20.01
N PRO A 16 -5.68 4.40 -18.79
CA PRO A 16 -5.18 5.75 -18.46
C PRO A 16 -3.66 5.78 -18.20
N TYR A 17 -2.94 4.76 -18.63
CA TYR A 17 -1.48 4.64 -18.48
C TYR A 17 -0.86 3.98 -19.72
N ASP A 18 0.44 4.18 -19.89
CA ASP A 18 1.17 3.68 -21.07
C ASP A 18 1.63 2.23 -20.90
N ALA A 19 2.11 1.88 -19.70
CA ALA A 19 2.56 0.53 -19.38
C ALA A 19 2.37 0.20 -17.90
N GLU A 20 2.22 -1.10 -17.59
CA GLU A 20 2.47 -1.63 -16.27
C GLU A 20 3.97 -1.76 -16.07
N VAL A 21 4.44 -1.48 -14.85
CA VAL A 21 5.83 -1.70 -14.45
C VAL A 21 5.90 -2.78 -13.37
N GLU A 22 7.06 -3.40 -13.18
CA GLU A 22 7.20 -4.45 -12.17
C GLU A 22 6.99 -3.91 -10.75
N TYR A 23 7.45 -2.70 -10.48
CA TYR A 23 7.33 -2.03 -9.18
C TYR A 23 7.47 -0.51 -9.31
N LEU A 24 6.99 0.20 -8.29
CA LEU A 24 7.45 1.55 -7.96
C LEU A 24 8.45 1.45 -6.81
N GLN A 25 9.52 2.24 -6.87
CA GLN A 25 10.51 2.31 -5.81
C GLN A 25 10.56 3.72 -5.21
N SER A 26 10.48 3.77 -3.88
CA SER A 26 10.76 4.96 -3.07
C SER A 26 12.21 4.93 -2.56
N ASP A 27 12.83 6.09 -2.49
CA ASP A 27 14.13 6.30 -1.85
C ASP A 27 14.01 6.81 -0.39
N GLY A 28 12.78 6.84 0.14
CA GLY A 28 12.48 7.31 1.49
C GLY A 28 11.91 8.72 1.54
N ARG A 29 11.33 9.21 0.46
CA ARG A 29 10.68 10.53 0.38
C ARG A 29 9.26 10.45 -0.17
N GLN A 30 9.01 9.54 -1.11
CA GLN A 30 7.76 9.37 -1.83
C GLN A 30 6.72 8.65 -0.97
N TYR A 31 5.45 9.00 -1.17
CA TYR A 31 4.34 8.28 -0.58
C TYR A 31 3.05 8.44 -1.39
N ILE A 32 2.15 7.47 -1.20
CA ILE A 32 0.80 7.48 -1.78
C ILE A 32 -0.21 7.63 -0.65
N ASP A 33 -1.08 8.63 -0.74
CA ASP A 33 -2.31 8.69 0.03
C ASP A 33 -3.36 7.79 -0.65
N CYS A 34 -3.78 6.73 0.04
CA CYS A 34 -4.76 5.80 -0.50
C CYS A 34 -6.17 6.37 -0.55
N GLU A 35 -6.40 7.54 0.03
CA GLU A 35 -7.73 8.16 0.16
C GLU A 35 -8.75 7.19 0.80
N VAL A 36 -8.27 6.39 1.75
CA VAL A 36 -9.07 5.47 2.56
C VAL A 36 -8.94 5.88 4.00
N GLY A 37 -10.02 6.42 4.55
CA GLY A 37 -10.13 6.70 5.98
C GLY A 37 -10.58 5.45 6.73
N ILE A 38 -9.95 5.19 7.88
CA ILE A 38 -10.34 4.14 8.79
C ILE A 38 -10.68 4.71 10.15
N ILE A 39 -11.73 4.18 10.79
CA ILE A 39 -12.08 4.44 12.18
C ILE A 39 -11.62 3.25 12.99
N TYR A 40 -10.65 3.48 13.86
CA TYR A 40 -9.89 2.45 14.54
C TYR A 40 -10.73 1.41 15.31
N ASN A 41 -11.74 1.82 16.04
CA ASN A 41 -12.59 0.93 16.86
C ASN A 41 -13.89 0.52 16.15
N ALA A 42 -14.03 0.78 14.85
CA ALA A 42 -15.25 0.50 14.12
C ALA A 42 -15.01 -0.31 12.83
N ASP A 43 -13.85 -0.14 12.20
CA ASP A 43 -13.58 -0.74 10.90
C ASP A 43 -12.74 -2.01 11.01
N ILE A 44 -13.13 -3.03 10.25
CA ILE A 44 -12.29 -4.20 9.95
C ILE A 44 -11.51 -3.86 8.69
N VAL A 45 -10.18 -3.95 8.75
CA VAL A 45 -9.32 -3.57 7.63
C VAL A 45 -8.27 -4.64 7.35
N ASP A 46 -8.15 -4.99 6.08
CA ASP A 46 -7.07 -5.82 5.55
C ASP A 46 -6.25 -5.01 4.54
N ILE A 47 -4.94 -4.98 4.71
CA ILE A 47 -4.01 -4.47 3.70
C ILE A 47 -3.07 -5.59 3.30
N LYS A 48 -3.10 -5.97 2.04
CA LYS A 48 -2.15 -6.92 1.47
C LYS A 48 -1.27 -6.22 0.45
N THR A 49 0.04 -6.39 0.56
CA THR A 49 1.01 -5.73 -0.31
C THR A 49 2.23 -6.61 -0.54
N ASN A 50 2.89 -6.43 -1.66
CA ASN A 50 4.12 -7.15 -2.01
C ASN A 50 5.27 -6.16 -2.10
N VAL A 51 6.20 -6.23 -1.16
CA VAL A 51 7.23 -5.21 -0.91
C VAL A 51 8.60 -5.84 -0.71
N ALA A 52 9.62 -5.17 -1.26
CA ALA A 52 11.03 -5.40 -0.96
C ALA A 52 11.65 -4.11 -0.41
N PHE A 53 12.20 -4.14 0.79
CA PHE A 53 12.93 -3.01 1.36
C PHE A 53 14.30 -2.87 0.71
N THR A 54 14.64 -1.69 0.20
CA THR A 54 15.90 -1.45 -0.52
C THR A 54 17.00 -0.90 0.36
N LYS A 55 16.62 -0.23 1.46
CA LYS A 55 17.57 0.34 2.42
C LYS A 55 16.92 0.43 3.79
N ILE A 56 17.59 -0.05 4.82
CA ILE A 56 17.12 0.04 6.20
C ILE A 56 18.17 0.82 6.99
N THR A 57 17.97 2.12 7.12
CA THR A 57 18.84 3.02 7.90
C THR A 57 18.15 3.58 9.13
N SER A 58 16.81 3.50 9.14
CA SER A 58 15.96 4.00 10.21
C SER A 58 14.67 3.18 10.26
N ARG A 59 13.78 3.53 11.16
CA ARG A 59 12.42 3.00 11.22
C ARG A 59 11.70 3.29 9.91
N GLN A 60 11.14 2.27 9.26
CA GLN A 60 10.45 2.35 7.99
C GLN A 60 9.07 1.73 8.15
N LEU A 61 8.02 2.53 8.02
CA LEU A 61 6.66 2.13 8.32
C LEU A 61 5.71 2.48 7.17
N ASN A 62 4.69 1.65 7.00
CA ASN A 62 3.58 1.88 6.09
C ASN A 62 2.27 1.80 6.88
N GLY A 63 1.22 2.45 6.39
CA GLY A 63 -0.08 2.41 7.01
C GLY A 63 -0.44 3.71 7.72
N THR A 64 -0.90 3.63 8.96
CA THR A 64 -1.35 4.80 9.72
C THR A 64 -0.68 4.87 11.09
N ASN A 65 -0.50 6.07 11.60
CA ASN A 65 0.07 6.29 12.92
C ASN A 65 -0.90 5.84 14.03
N GLY A 66 -0.36 5.18 15.02
CA GLY A 66 -1.12 4.65 16.15
C GLY A 66 -0.92 3.16 16.27
N TYR A 67 -1.85 2.36 15.76
CA TYR A 67 -1.81 0.91 15.96
C TYR A 67 -2.00 0.10 14.68
N PHE A 68 -2.14 0.79 13.55
CA PHE A 68 -2.37 0.16 12.27
C PHE A 68 -1.24 0.50 11.29
N PHE A 69 -0.09 -0.11 11.51
CA PHE A 69 1.07 0.06 10.65
C PHE A 69 1.90 -1.22 10.59
N TRP A 70 2.71 -1.35 9.57
CA TRP A 70 3.67 -2.44 9.42
C TRP A 70 5.00 -1.91 8.88
N GLY A 71 6.07 -2.57 9.24
CA GLY A 71 7.39 -2.18 8.78
C GLY A 71 8.52 -2.77 9.60
N ILE A 72 9.70 -2.25 9.37
CA ILE A 72 10.96 -2.75 9.92
C ILE A 72 11.62 -1.63 10.72
N SER A 73 12.07 -1.96 11.93
CA SER A 73 12.91 -1.06 12.75
C SER A 73 14.34 -0.96 12.20
N ALA A 74 15.11 0.03 12.66
CA ALA A 74 16.51 0.19 12.31
C ALA A 74 17.37 -1.06 12.60
N ASN A 75 16.96 -1.88 13.56
CA ASN A 75 17.63 -3.11 13.95
C ASN A 75 17.14 -4.35 13.18
N ARG A 76 16.46 -4.18 12.06
CA ARG A 76 15.84 -5.26 11.25
C ARG A 76 14.84 -6.11 12.02
N LYS A 77 14.25 -5.58 13.07
CA LYS A 77 13.21 -6.24 13.84
C LYS A 77 11.85 -5.78 13.38
N PHE A 78 10.92 -6.72 13.41
CA PHE A 78 9.53 -6.39 13.20
C PHE A 78 9.07 -5.41 14.27
N GLU A 79 8.53 -4.27 13.87
CA GLU A 79 8.25 -3.18 14.79
C GLU A 79 7.26 -3.56 15.91
N PHE A 80 6.39 -4.55 15.65
CA PHE A 80 5.37 -4.99 16.60
C PHE A 80 5.78 -6.10 17.54
N SER A 81 6.60 -7.04 17.09
CA SER A 81 6.90 -8.24 17.88
C SER A 81 8.33 -8.27 18.40
N GLY A 82 9.20 -7.37 17.94
CA GLY A 82 10.63 -7.44 18.20
C GLY A 82 11.31 -8.66 17.56
N THR A 83 10.55 -9.47 16.78
CA THR A 83 11.05 -10.66 16.10
C THR A 83 11.99 -10.26 14.98
N GLU A 84 13.12 -10.91 14.86
CA GLU A 84 14.04 -10.69 13.76
C GLU A 84 13.38 -11.17 12.46
N ILE A 85 13.38 -10.28 11.46
CA ILE A 85 12.94 -10.63 10.13
C ILE A 85 14.20 -10.91 9.32
N PRO A 86 14.29 -12.06 8.66
CA PRO A 86 15.35 -12.29 7.69
C PRO A 86 15.21 -11.25 6.58
N TYR A 87 16.02 -10.19 6.66
CA TYR A 87 16.09 -9.20 5.61
C TYR A 87 16.73 -9.86 4.38
N ASN A 88 15.91 -10.01 3.37
CA ASN A 88 16.39 -10.20 2.02
C ASN A 88 15.85 -9.06 1.17
N ALA A 89 16.59 -8.63 0.17
CA ALA A 89 16.16 -7.61 -0.79
C ALA A 89 15.02 -8.14 -1.72
N ASN A 90 14.50 -9.33 -1.44
CA ASN A 90 13.44 -9.96 -2.22
C ASN A 90 12.07 -9.45 -1.81
N PHE A 91 11.13 -9.53 -2.72
CA PHE A 91 9.74 -9.25 -2.44
C PHE A 91 9.15 -10.24 -1.45
N ASN A 92 8.46 -9.69 -0.44
CA ASN A 92 7.68 -10.44 0.53
C ASN A 92 6.22 -9.99 0.48
N VAL A 93 5.32 -10.95 0.62
CA VAL A 93 3.89 -10.67 0.75
C VAL A 93 3.57 -10.36 2.21
N TRP A 94 3.11 -9.15 2.44
CA TRP A 94 2.66 -8.68 3.73
C TRP A 94 1.14 -8.60 3.74
N ASN A 95 0.52 -9.15 4.76
CA ASN A 95 -0.91 -9.02 4.99
C ASN A 95 -1.13 -8.54 6.42
N MET A 96 -1.78 -7.42 6.56
CA MET A 96 -2.11 -6.79 7.82
C MET A 96 -3.63 -6.84 8.00
N HIS A 97 -4.06 -7.43 9.11
CA HIS A 97 -5.47 -7.54 9.49
C HIS A 97 -5.71 -6.89 10.83
N CYS A 98 -6.70 -6.02 10.90
CA CYS A 98 -7.12 -5.35 12.11
C CYS A 98 -8.65 -5.45 12.26
N GLU A 99 -9.09 -5.84 13.45
CA GLU A 99 -10.49 -5.80 13.88
C GLU A 99 -10.62 -4.85 15.08
N PRO A 100 -11.81 -4.27 15.31
CA PRO A 100 -12.07 -3.44 16.46
C PRO A 100 -11.70 -4.16 17.78
N TYR A 101 -11.04 -3.45 18.68
CA TYR A 101 -10.64 -3.94 20.03
C TYR A 101 -9.73 -5.18 20.04
N THR A 102 -9.22 -5.62 18.90
CA THR A 102 -8.32 -6.78 18.82
C THR A 102 -6.87 -6.36 18.55
N LYS A 103 -5.95 -7.30 18.76
CA LYS A 103 -4.56 -7.11 18.38
C LYS A 103 -4.43 -7.08 16.86
N LEU A 104 -3.56 -6.22 16.36
CA LEU A 104 -3.17 -6.25 14.98
C LEU A 104 -2.50 -7.60 14.65
N LYS A 105 -3.04 -8.28 13.66
CA LYS A 105 -2.45 -9.48 13.07
C LYS A 105 -1.71 -9.08 11.81
N LEU A 106 -0.47 -9.53 11.73
CA LEU A 106 0.38 -9.29 10.60
C LEU A 106 0.95 -10.61 10.12
N TYR A 107 0.89 -10.82 8.82
CA TYR A 107 1.43 -12.00 8.16
C TYR A 107 2.52 -11.56 7.18
N MET A 108 3.66 -12.24 7.21
CA MET A 108 4.68 -12.12 6.18
C MET A 108 4.89 -13.49 5.53
N ASN A 109 4.63 -13.57 4.23
CA ASN A 109 4.66 -14.83 3.47
C ASN A 109 3.83 -15.95 4.12
N GLY A 110 2.67 -15.59 4.72
CA GLY A 110 1.76 -16.51 5.40
C GLY A 110 2.13 -16.88 6.84
N VAL A 111 3.26 -16.42 7.36
CA VAL A 111 3.65 -16.61 8.77
C VAL A 111 3.03 -15.50 9.61
N GLU A 112 2.31 -15.86 10.68
CA GLU A 112 1.63 -14.91 11.55
C GLU A 112 2.56 -14.29 12.58
N TYR A 113 2.43 -12.98 12.76
CA TYR A 113 3.08 -12.16 13.79
C TYR A 113 2.02 -11.28 14.45
N ASN A 114 1.83 -11.40 15.74
CA ASN A 114 0.84 -10.60 16.48
C ASN A 114 1.48 -9.34 17.07
N SER A 115 0.70 -8.27 17.18
CA SER A 115 1.14 -7.10 17.96
C SER A 115 1.18 -7.43 19.44
N SER A 116 2.08 -6.76 20.16
CA SER A 116 2.18 -6.90 21.63
C SER A 116 1.10 -6.12 22.37
N SER A 117 0.43 -5.17 21.72
CA SER A 117 -0.55 -4.26 22.33
C SER A 117 -1.94 -4.45 21.74
N THR A 118 -2.94 -4.33 22.60
CA THR A 118 -4.33 -4.20 22.17
C THR A 118 -4.63 -2.73 21.91
N PRO A 119 -5.41 -2.40 20.89
CA PRO A 119 -5.88 -1.04 20.67
C PRO A 119 -6.63 -0.47 21.88
N GLY A 120 -6.40 0.79 22.19
CA GLY A 120 -7.20 1.54 23.17
C GLY A 120 -8.54 2.02 22.59
N ASP A 121 -9.41 2.61 23.44
CA ASP A 121 -10.76 3.08 23.09
C ASP A 121 -10.83 4.31 22.16
N ASN A 122 -9.83 4.56 21.37
CA ASN A 122 -9.72 5.77 20.56
C ASN A 122 -10.56 5.67 19.28
N GLN A 123 -11.51 6.59 19.10
CA GLN A 123 -12.31 6.75 17.88
C GLN A 123 -11.65 7.70 16.85
N TYR A 124 -10.35 7.64 16.70
CA TYR A 124 -9.68 8.51 15.74
C TYR A 124 -9.84 7.99 14.30
N SER A 125 -10.00 8.92 13.38
CA SER A 125 -9.90 8.65 11.95
C SER A 125 -8.44 8.71 11.50
N PHE A 126 -8.02 7.77 10.65
CA PHE A 126 -6.69 7.71 10.10
C PHE A 126 -6.74 7.52 8.59
N ALA A 127 -5.81 8.15 7.89
CA ALA A 127 -5.58 7.89 6.48
C ALA A 127 -4.55 6.76 6.30
N ILE A 128 -4.79 5.86 5.37
CA ILE A 128 -3.83 4.80 4.98
C ILE A 128 -2.88 5.36 3.95
N TYR A 129 -1.57 5.29 4.24
CA TYR A 129 -0.52 5.65 3.29
C TYR A 129 0.32 4.42 2.94
N LEU A 130 0.75 4.35 1.69
CA LEU A 130 1.78 3.42 1.23
C LEU A 130 3.11 4.18 1.10
N PHE A 131 4.23 3.51 1.35
CA PHE A 131 5.58 4.05 1.42
C PHE A 131 5.84 5.01 2.58
N ALA A 132 4.85 5.27 3.42
CA ALA A 132 4.96 6.11 4.62
C ALA A 132 3.88 5.76 5.65
N LEU A 133 3.99 6.36 6.83
CA LEU A 133 2.99 6.28 7.88
C LEU A 133 2.08 7.52 7.81
N GLY A 134 0.78 7.31 7.68
CA GLY A 134 -0.23 8.37 7.76
C GLY A 134 -0.42 8.88 9.20
N GLY A 135 -0.65 10.16 9.37
CA GLY A 135 -0.90 10.78 10.67
C GLY A 135 -2.36 10.69 11.12
N ARG A 136 -2.61 10.97 12.39
CA ARG A 136 -3.97 11.16 12.95
C ARG A 136 -4.64 12.36 12.29
N ASN A 137 -5.96 12.26 12.04
CA ASN A 137 -6.77 13.36 11.51
C ASN A 137 -6.16 14.00 10.25
N ASN A 138 -5.67 13.16 9.32
CA ASN A 138 -5.01 13.59 8.08
C ASN A 138 -3.72 14.42 8.28
N ALA A 139 -3.03 14.22 9.39
CA ALA A 139 -1.71 14.81 9.59
C ALA A 139 -0.72 14.34 8.52
N ALA A 140 0.34 15.10 8.31
CA ALA A 140 1.36 14.84 7.30
C ALA A 140 1.96 13.43 7.44
N ALA A 141 2.39 12.86 6.31
CA ALA A 141 3.12 11.61 6.25
C ALA A 141 4.42 11.66 7.06
N SER A 142 4.79 10.54 7.67
CA SER A 142 6.01 10.38 8.45
C SER A 142 6.61 8.98 8.24
N PHE A 143 7.81 8.74 8.76
CA PHE A 143 8.48 7.43 8.69
C PHE A 143 8.52 6.82 7.28
N PHE A 144 8.91 7.62 6.31
CA PHE A 144 9.01 7.22 4.90
C PHE A 144 9.88 5.98 4.71
N THR A 145 9.51 5.15 3.73
CA THR A 145 10.17 3.87 3.48
C THR A 145 10.95 3.88 2.18
N SER A 146 12.17 3.33 2.22
CA SER A 146 12.93 2.99 1.02
C SER A 146 12.60 1.57 0.61
N GLN A 147 11.66 1.43 -0.33
CA GLN A 147 11.12 0.12 -0.73
C GLN A 147 10.73 0.08 -2.21
N LYS A 148 10.69 -1.12 -2.75
CA LYS A 148 10.00 -1.46 -3.99
C LYS A 148 8.63 -2.05 -3.65
N GLN A 149 7.60 -1.69 -4.37
CA GLN A 149 6.26 -2.22 -4.19
C GLN A 149 5.66 -2.60 -5.54
N SER A 150 5.20 -3.84 -5.67
CA SER A 150 4.65 -4.35 -6.93
C SER A 150 3.13 -4.31 -6.99
N ASN A 151 2.44 -4.43 -5.87
CA ASN A 151 0.98 -4.33 -5.78
C ASN A 151 0.54 -4.07 -4.35
N ALA A 152 -0.72 -3.63 -4.20
CA ALA A 152 -1.38 -3.58 -2.90
C ALA A 152 -2.90 -3.69 -3.06
N THR A 153 -3.55 -4.32 -2.10
CA THR A 153 -5.01 -4.31 -1.97
C THR A 153 -5.40 -3.81 -0.59
N ILE A 154 -6.52 -3.10 -0.52
CA ILE A 154 -7.13 -2.65 0.75
C ILE A 154 -8.58 -3.11 0.75
N THR A 155 -8.94 -3.89 1.78
CA THR A 155 -10.31 -4.30 2.05
C THR A 155 -10.76 -3.63 3.35
N LYS A 156 -11.94 -3.05 3.34
CA LYS A 156 -12.56 -2.40 4.49
C LYS A 156 -13.95 -2.98 4.71
N ASN A 157 -14.21 -3.53 5.91
CA ASN A 157 -15.48 -4.16 6.28
C ASN A 157 -15.94 -5.23 5.27
N GLY A 158 -14.99 -6.04 4.80
CA GLY A 158 -15.23 -7.09 3.82
C GLY A 158 -15.36 -6.62 2.36
N VAL A 159 -15.28 -5.31 2.09
CA VAL A 159 -15.37 -4.75 0.74
C VAL A 159 -13.98 -4.37 0.23
N LEU A 160 -13.60 -4.84 -0.96
CA LEU A 160 -12.37 -4.41 -1.63
C LEU A 160 -12.52 -2.95 -2.07
N VAL A 161 -11.78 -2.03 -1.44
CA VAL A 161 -11.86 -0.60 -1.70
C VAL A 161 -10.71 -0.09 -2.56
N ARG A 162 -9.58 -0.82 -2.62
CA ARG A 162 -8.45 -0.53 -3.50
C ARG A 162 -7.81 -1.81 -4.02
N ASP A 163 -7.41 -1.79 -5.29
CA ASP A 163 -6.62 -2.85 -5.95
C ASP A 163 -5.58 -2.19 -6.85
N TYR A 164 -4.41 -1.97 -6.30
CA TYR A 164 -3.34 -1.20 -6.92
C TYR A 164 -2.37 -2.08 -7.71
N ILE A 165 -2.03 -1.60 -8.90
CA ILE A 165 -0.88 -2.06 -9.68
C ILE A 165 0.03 -0.88 -10.01
N PRO A 166 1.35 -1.08 -10.08
CA PRO A 166 2.30 -0.05 -10.49
C PRO A 166 2.26 0.14 -12.01
N VAL A 167 2.14 1.39 -12.43
CA VAL A 167 2.05 1.79 -13.84
C VAL A 167 2.88 3.06 -14.09
N ARG A 168 3.09 3.38 -15.37
CA ARG A 168 3.67 4.67 -15.77
C ARG A 168 2.84 5.40 -16.82
N VAL A 169 2.91 6.73 -16.78
CA VAL A 169 2.50 7.65 -17.84
C VAL A 169 3.71 8.47 -18.21
N GLY A 170 4.22 8.31 -19.42
CA GLY A 170 5.55 8.82 -19.79
C GLY A 170 6.63 8.22 -18.89
N GLN A 171 7.35 9.09 -18.18
CA GLN A 171 8.39 8.72 -17.23
C GLN A 171 7.93 8.84 -15.76
N VAL A 172 6.64 9.05 -15.51
CA VAL A 172 6.10 9.24 -14.15
C VAL A 172 5.39 7.98 -13.68
N GLY A 173 5.75 7.53 -12.49
CA GLY A 173 5.16 6.36 -11.84
C GLY A 173 3.90 6.69 -11.04
N TYR A 174 2.91 5.81 -11.14
CA TYR A 174 1.64 5.87 -10.43
C TYR A 174 1.24 4.49 -9.90
N LEU A 175 0.43 4.47 -8.86
CA LEU A 175 -0.40 3.29 -8.59
C LEU A 175 -1.75 3.48 -9.29
N TYR A 176 -2.09 2.56 -10.19
CA TYR A 176 -3.41 2.51 -10.79
C TYR A 176 -4.32 1.63 -9.95
N ASP A 177 -5.41 2.21 -9.46
CA ASP A 177 -6.43 1.48 -8.71
C ASP A 177 -7.49 0.92 -9.66
N LYS A 178 -7.56 -0.39 -9.76
CA LYS A 178 -8.52 -1.09 -10.62
C LYS A 178 -9.95 -0.97 -10.14
N VAL A 179 -10.17 -0.69 -8.84
CA VAL A 179 -11.51 -0.51 -8.26
C VAL A 179 -12.12 0.81 -8.71
N SER A 180 -11.37 1.91 -8.56
CA SER A 180 -11.85 3.26 -8.90
C SER A 180 -11.48 3.69 -10.32
N ALA A 181 -10.68 2.91 -11.04
CA ALA A 181 -10.11 3.24 -12.36
C ALA A 181 -9.34 4.58 -12.37
N ARG A 182 -8.62 4.89 -11.29
CA ARG A 182 -7.88 6.15 -11.10
C ARG A 182 -6.39 5.91 -10.90
N LEU A 183 -5.60 6.90 -11.26
CA LEU A 183 -4.16 6.99 -10.98
C LEU A 183 -3.93 7.70 -9.65
N PHE A 184 -3.07 7.14 -8.82
CA PHE A 184 -2.61 7.72 -7.55
C PHE A 184 -1.14 8.11 -7.68
N ALA A 185 -0.88 9.39 -7.60
CA ALA A 185 0.45 9.96 -7.73
C ALA A 185 1.20 10.00 -6.40
N ASP A 186 2.51 10.12 -6.47
CA ASP A 186 3.35 10.53 -5.35
C ASP A 186 2.90 11.90 -4.82
N LYS A 187 2.63 11.98 -3.53
CA LYS A 187 2.21 13.23 -2.86
C LYS A 187 3.38 14.11 -2.46
N SER A 188 4.61 13.60 -2.47
CA SER A 188 5.80 14.40 -2.18
C SER A 188 6.24 15.30 -3.35
N GLY A 189 5.82 14.97 -4.57
CA GLY A 189 6.24 15.66 -5.80
C GLY A 189 7.64 15.28 -6.31
N VAL A 190 8.33 14.35 -5.65
CA VAL A 190 9.67 13.89 -6.06
C VAL A 190 9.60 12.90 -7.23
N GLY A 191 8.54 12.06 -7.22
CA GLY A 191 8.35 10.98 -8.18
C GLY A 191 9.05 9.68 -7.78
N PHE A 192 8.45 8.55 -8.19
CA PHE A 192 8.99 7.21 -7.94
C PHE A 192 10.04 6.83 -8.99
N ILE A 193 10.99 6.01 -8.57
CA ILE A 193 11.86 5.28 -9.48
C ILE A 193 11.04 4.13 -10.07
N LEU A 194 11.06 3.99 -11.40
CA LEU A 194 10.30 2.96 -12.12
C LEU A 194 11.07 1.64 -12.17
N GLY A 195 10.36 0.55 -11.96
CA GLY A 195 10.80 -0.77 -12.36
C GLY A 195 10.71 -0.96 -13.89
N PRO A 196 11.19 -2.09 -14.41
CA PRO A 196 11.02 -2.44 -15.82
C PRO A 196 9.54 -2.50 -16.23
N ASP A 197 9.25 -2.23 -17.49
CA ASP A 197 7.92 -2.50 -18.08
C ASP A 197 7.66 -4.01 -18.10
N LYS A 198 6.41 -4.39 -17.88
CA LYS A 198 5.93 -5.79 -17.98
C LYS A 198 5.53 -6.15 -19.40
#